data_259359d49404bff58fa7de02975e4585
#
_entry.id   259359d49404bff58fa7de02975e4585
#
_cell.length_a   1.000
_cell.length_b   1.000
_cell.length_c   1.000
_cell.angle_alpha   90.00
_cell.angle_beta   90.00
_cell.angle_gamma   90.00
#
_symmetry.space_group_name_H-M   'P 1'
#
loop_
_entity.id
_entity.type
_entity.pdbx_description
1 polymer ?
#
loop_
_entity_poly.entity_id
_entity_poly.type
_entity_poly.pdbx_seq_one_letter_code
_entity_poly.pdbx_strand_id
1 'polypeptide(L)'
;AYSGMFYAVPTMQMGYVARVDSYYGNDTTGYIGGLPYATVNAAITAAAAVASSTVRITIWILPGIYTLSSGITVPNYCSLRGVSLQTCKIQMINVVADTTLLTMGENTRVEDLTISLTSGGHYNLVGVNFPGTTSVTAKLRTSTVSVNNSTAPNTGTSNIYGVLCSGTGSLGPSSFSFNCIKGSTINVYSNGAGNKRGVFVNNTNIVTTRDTNIYVAQPALTFTGATGASYVGVETNDSNNTGSVQLRSTTIGAVGPTGSQAYTYSDILQTTPATITNPTYLASAGIQIGPGTDLVTKTAGGKGFSTYVYPTIIYYGLKGTITSAGAGWLWPGTQAVSAGTFPDAGLPPAYFRVQQPSILSGMSAGLTVAPGGTNTLTLTVYYTPIANLTTFNGYISGTTLTVTSGLVGTIAANQYLLGPGVTAGTTIVSGSGSTWTVSSSQTVGSSGSPVAFQANLAIVTPFTITFNAADYNRSFYNASLNLNAGDLIHLYSSYTSGSPSNVAHDITCQLDLF
;
A
#
# COMPACT_ATOMS: atom_id res chain seq x y z
N ALA A 1 -36.59 -61.41 -8.12
CA ALA A 1 -36.73 -60.20 -8.95
C ALA A 1 -36.96 -59.00 -8.04
N TYR A 2 -35.93 -58.20 -7.79
CA TYR A 2 -36.08 -56.91 -7.15
C TYR A 2 -36.49 -55.92 -8.23
N SER A 3 -37.73 -55.46 -8.21
CA SER A 3 -38.18 -54.33 -9.01
C SER A 3 -37.56 -53.08 -8.40
N GLY A 4 -36.55 -52.55 -9.07
CA GLY A 4 -35.95 -51.30 -8.68
C GLY A 4 -37.03 -50.20 -8.76
N MET A 5 -37.38 -49.67 -7.60
CA MET A 5 -38.16 -48.46 -7.52
C MET A 5 -37.26 -47.32 -8.06
N PHE A 6 -37.43 -46.95 -9.33
CA PHE A 6 -36.92 -45.69 -9.84
C PHE A 6 -37.68 -44.60 -9.13
N TYR A 7 -37.08 -44.02 -8.11
CA TYR A 7 -37.47 -42.71 -7.66
C TYR A 7 -37.20 -41.76 -8.81
N ALA A 8 -38.23 -41.45 -9.55
CA ALA A 8 -38.20 -40.25 -10.39
C ALA A 8 -38.00 -39.09 -9.46
N VAL A 9 -36.75 -38.68 -9.26
CA VAL A 9 -36.45 -37.37 -8.69
C VAL A 9 -37.24 -36.39 -9.55
N PRO A 10 -38.15 -35.57 -8.97
CA PRO A 10 -38.85 -34.57 -9.72
C PRO A 10 -37.79 -33.80 -10.49
N THR A 11 -37.81 -33.87 -11.79
CA THR A 11 -36.99 -33.04 -12.65
C THR A 11 -37.49 -31.63 -12.44
N MET A 12 -36.98 -30.95 -11.42
CA MET A 12 -36.98 -29.49 -11.42
C MET A 12 -36.35 -29.14 -12.75
N GLN A 13 -37.14 -28.68 -13.69
CA GLN A 13 -36.64 -28.11 -14.94
C GLN A 13 -35.81 -26.90 -14.54
N MET A 14 -34.54 -27.15 -14.28
CA MET A 14 -33.55 -26.09 -14.15
C MET A 14 -33.18 -25.65 -15.59
N GLY A 15 -34.15 -25.02 -16.27
CA GLY A 15 -34.09 -24.73 -17.71
C GLY A 15 -32.85 -23.97 -18.17
N TYR A 16 -32.01 -23.55 -17.24
CA TYR A 16 -30.79 -22.80 -17.52
C TYR A 16 -29.55 -23.37 -16.81
N VAL A 17 -29.55 -24.65 -16.47
CA VAL A 17 -28.41 -25.32 -15.82
C VAL A 17 -27.85 -26.42 -16.72
N ALA A 18 -26.58 -26.33 -17.07
CA ALA A 18 -25.78 -27.39 -17.65
C ALA A 18 -25.00 -28.09 -16.54
N ARG A 19 -25.34 -29.35 -16.23
CA ARG A 19 -24.62 -30.13 -15.21
C ARG A 19 -23.42 -30.83 -15.82
N VAL A 20 -22.31 -30.89 -15.10
CA VAL A 20 -21.12 -31.65 -15.49
C VAL A 20 -20.81 -32.67 -14.41
N ASP A 21 -20.70 -33.91 -14.79
CA ASP A 21 -20.42 -35.07 -13.95
C ASP A 21 -19.40 -35.97 -14.63
N SER A 22 -18.20 -36.05 -14.12
CA SER A 22 -17.13 -36.86 -14.72
C SER A 22 -17.37 -38.36 -14.62
N TYR A 23 -18.31 -38.78 -13.78
CA TYR A 23 -18.59 -40.19 -13.54
C TYR A 23 -19.85 -40.68 -14.27
N TYR A 24 -20.96 -39.94 -14.18
CA TYR A 24 -22.25 -40.31 -14.76
C TYR A 24 -22.63 -39.47 -15.97
N GLY A 25 -21.87 -38.46 -16.32
CA GLY A 25 -22.13 -37.60 -17.46
C GLY A 25 -21.82 -38.26 -18.80
N ASN A 26 -22.45 -37.77 -19.85
CA ASN A 26 -22.19 -38.21 -21.22
C ASN A 26 -22.35 -37.01 -22.16
N ASP A 27 -21.33 -36.73 -22.94
CA ASP A 27 -21.30 -35.54 -23.82
C ASP A 27 -22.22 -35.66 -25.03
N THR A 28 -22.59 -36.87 -25.41
CA THR A 28 -23.51 -37.12 -26.53
C THR A 28 -24.98 -36.96 -26.10
N THR A 29 -25.32 -37.38 -24.90
CA THR A 29 -26.69 -37.36 -24.38
C THR A 29 -26.95 -36.26 -23.35
N GLY A 30 -25.91 -35.58 -22.89
CA GLY A 30 -26.03 -34.44 -21.98
C GLY A 30 -26.73 -33.26 -22.65
N TYR A 31 -27.54 -32.55 -21.91
CA TYR A 31 -28.19 -31.33 -22.37
C TYR A 31 -28.55 -30.38 -21.26
N ILE A 32 -28.70 -29.08 -21.59
CA ILE A 32 -29.06 -28.04 -20.62
C ILE A 32 -30.45 -28.31 -20.06
N GLY A 33 -30.56 -28.32 -18.73
CA GLY A 33 -31.80 -28.63 -18.00
C GLY A 33 -32.09 -30.11 -17.81
N GLY A 34 -31.21 -31.00 -18.24
CA GLY A 34 -31.41 -32.44 -18.19
C GLY A 34 -30.20 -33.26 -17.77
N LEU A 35 -29.84 -34.26 -18.57
CA LEU A 35 -28.74 -35.17 -18.28
C LEU A 35 -27.38 -34.43 -18.20
N PRO A 36 -26.46 -34.88 -17.35
CA PRO A 36 -25.17 -34.25 -17.19
C PRO A 36 -24.24 -34.51 -18.38
N TYR A 37 -23.40 -33.56 -18.69
CA TYR A 37 -22.25 -33.71 -19.58
C TYR A 37 -21.11 -34.43 -18.83
N ALA A 38 -20.29 -35.19 -19.52
CA ALA A 38 -19.11 -35.81 -18.95
C ALA A 38 -17.96 -34.79 -18.78
N THR A 39 -17.85 -33.83 -19.69
CA THR A 39 -16.76 -32.87 -19.73
C THR A 39 -17.23 -31.42 -19.57
N VAL A 40 -16.33 -30.60 -18.98
CA VAL A 40 -16.55 -29.15 -18.87
C VAL A 40 -16.66 -28.51 -20.26
N ASN A 41 -15.86 -28.97 -21.21
CA ASN A 41 -15.84 -28.43 -22.59
C ASN A 41 -17.18 -28.60 -23.30
N ALA A 42 -17.80 -29.77 -23.19
CA ALA A 42 -19.11 -30.01 -23.81
C ALA A 42 -20.21 -29.14 -23.22
N ALA A 43 -20.22 -29.00 -21.89
CA ALA A 43 -21.15 -28.12 -21.20
C ALA A 43 -20.94 -26.63 -21.58
N ILE A 44 -19.68 -26.19 -21.69
CA ILE A 44 -19.33 -24.84 -22.15
C ILE A 44 -19.80 -24.60 -23.56
N THR A 45 -19.56 -25.55 -24.47
CA THR A 45 -20.00 -25.44 -25.87
C THR A 45 -21.52 -25.35 -25.97
N ALA A 46 -22.24 -26.19 -25.24
CA ALA A 46 -23.70 -26.14 -25.20
C ALA A 46 -24.22 -24.82 -24.60
N ALA A 47 -23.60 -24.35 -23.50
CA ALA A 47 -23.97 -23.09 -22.89
C ALA A 47 -23.72 -21.89 -23.80
N ALA A 48 -22.61 -21.89 -24.55
CA ALA A 48 -22.26 -20.83 -25.49
C ALA A 48 -23.29 -20.67 -26.62
N ALA A 49 -23.92 -21.77 -27.03
CA ALA A 49 -24.93 -21.76 -28.10
C ALA A 49 -26.26 -21.12 -27.67
N VAL A 50 -26.53 -20.99 -26.38
CA VAL A 50 -27.84 -20.55 -25.82
C VAL A 50 -27.74 -19.30 -25.00
N ALA A 51 -26.60 -19.06 -24.36
CA ALA A 51 -26.43 -17.93 -23.43
C ALA A 51 -26.54 -16.58 -24.16
N SER A 52 -27.23 -15.65 -23.50
CA SER A 52 -27.41 -14.28 -24.01
C SER A 52 -27.63 -13.31 -22.85
N SER A 53 -27.79 -12.03 -23.13
CA SER A 53 -28.10 -11.02 -22.10
C SER A 53 -29.41 -11.32 -21.35
N THR A 54 -30.33 -12.03 -21.96
CA THR A 54 -31.63 -12.43 -21.38
C THR A 54 -31.65 -13.88 -20.90
N VAL A 55 -30.74 -14.72 -21.37
CA VAL A 55 -30.64 -16.15 -21.02
C VAL A 55 -29.29 -16.40 -20.36
N ARG A 56 -29.29 -16.54 -19.06
CA ARG A 56 -28.06 -16.83 -18.27
C ARG A 56 -27.97 -18.31 -17.97
N ILE A 57 -26.84 -18.91 -18.28
CA ILE A 57 -26.62 -20.35 -18.07
C ILE A 57 -25.70 -20.55 -16.87
N THR A 58 -26.05 -21.46 -15.96
CA THR A 58 -25.14 -21.96 -14.93
C THR A 58 -24.60 -23.32 -15.36
N ILE A 59 -23.29 -23.41 -15.51
CA ILE A 59 -22.56 -24.67 -15.70
C ILE A 59 -22.18 -25.16 -14.32
N TRP A 60 -22.86 -26.21 -13.85
CA TRP A 60 -22.72 -26.74 -12.51
C TRP A 60 -21.82 -27.96 -12.51
N ILE A 61 -20.65 -27.82 -11.89
CA ILE A 61 -19.60 -28.84 -11.81
C ILE A 61 -19.84 -29.67 -10.56
N LEU A 62 -20.13 -30.93 -10.74
CA LEU A 62 -20.26 -31.91 -9.65
C LEU A 62 -18.87 -32.33 -9.13
N PRO A 63 -18.79 -32.98 -7.94
CA PRO A 63 -17.52 -33.41 -7.37
C PRO A 63 -16.72 -34.26 -8.36
N GLY A 64 -15.45 -33.91 -8.55
CA GLY A 64 -14.55 -34.62 -9.45
C GLY A 64 -13.34 -33.77 -9.84
N ILE A 65 -12.40 -34.43 -10.52
CA ILE A 65 -11.23 -33.81 -11.12
C ILE A 65 -11.42 -33.81 -12.63
N TYR A 66 -11.49 -32.61 -13.19
CA TYR A 66 -11.69 -32.40 -14.62
C TYR A 66 -10.38 -31.95 -15.25
N THR A 67 -9.69 -32.88 -15.88
CA THR A 67 -8.42 -32.60 -16.55
C THR A 67 -8.69 -32.18 -17.98
N LEU A 68 -8.22 -30.98 -18.34
CA LEU A 68 -8.39 -30.38 -19.65
C LEU A 68 -7.14 -30.59 -20.50
N SER A 69 -7.33 -30.76 -21.80
CA SER A 69 -6.26 -30.80 -22.82
C SER A 69 -5.88 -29.41 -23.35
N SER A 70 -6.77 -28.44 -23.22
CA SER A 70 -6.59 -27.06 -23.64
C SER A 70 -7.29 -26.10 -22.68
N GLY A 71 -6.91 -24.83 -22.68
CA GLY A 71 -7.61 -23.79 -21.94
C GLY A 71 -9.06 -23.63 -22.37
N ILE A 72 -9.89 -23.18 -21.45
CA ILE A 72 -11.32 -22.96 -21.66
C ILE A 72 -11.69 -21.48 -21.55
N THR A 73 -12.70 -21.08 -22.31
CA THR A 73 -13.34 -19.76 -22.19
C THR A 73 -14.75 -19.93 -21.63
N VAL A 74 -15.02 -19.31 -20.47
CA VAL A 74 -16.38 -19.23 -19.94
C VAL A 74 -17.18 -18.31 -20.83
N PRO A 75 -18.26 -18.79 -21.50
CA PRO A 75 -19.02 -17.98 -22.45
C PRO A 75 -19.66 -16.76 -21.75
N ASN A 76 -19.91 -15.72 -22.53
CA ASN A 76 -20.63 -14.54 -22.03
C ASN A 76 -21.96 -14.95 -21.37
N TYR A 77 -22.33 -14.27 -20.31
CA TYR A 77 -23.57 -14.51 -19.54
C TYR A 77 -23.66 -15.90 -18.89
N CYS A 78 -22.53 -16.60 -18.77
CA CYS A 78 -22.46 -17.90 -18.10
C CYS A 78 -21.84 -17.81 -16.71
N SER A 79 -22.27 -18.69 -15.82
CA SER A 79 -21.62 -18.95 -14.53
C SER A 79 -21.07 -20.37 -14.52
N LEU A 80 -19.79 -20.51 -14.14
CA LEU A 80 -19.15 -21.80 -13.91
C LEU A 80 -19.05 -21.99 -12.40
N ARG A 81 -19.78 -22.96 -11.85
CA ARG A 81 -19.90 -23.13 -10.43
C ARG A 81 -19.64 -24.57 -9.98
N GLY A 82 -18.76 -24.76 -9.01
CA GLY A 82 -18.58 -26.03 -8.33
C GLY A 82 -19.61 -26.24 -7.22
N VAL A 83 -19.83 -27.49 -6.84
CA VAL A 83 -20.60 -27.84 -5.63
C VAL A 83 -19.80 -27.43 -4.39
N SER A 84 -18.50 -27.60 -4.43
CA SER A 84 -17.59 -27.27 -3.32
C SER A 84 -16.18 -27.04 -3.84
N LEU A 85 -15.50 -26.06 -3.28
CA LEU A 85 -14.09 -25.74 -3.53
C LEU A 85 -13.17 -26.96 -3.32
N GLN A 86 -13.46 -27.81 -2.34
CA GLN A 86 -12.60 -28.94 -1.99
C GLN A 86 -12.81 -30.15 -2.90
N THR A 87 -13.97 -30.28 -3.49
CA THR A 87 -14.35 -31.48 -4.27
C THR A 87 -14.39 -31.27 -5.77
N CYS A 88 -14.45 -30.03 -6.23
CA CYS A 88 -14.53 -29.71 -7.65
C CYS A 88 -13.23 -29.07 -8.14
N LYS A 89 -12.46 -29.78 -8.95
CA LYS A 89 -11.19 -29.33 -9.48
C LYS A 89 -11.16 -29.35 -11.00
N ILE A 90 -10.82 -28.22 -11.60
CA ILE A 90 -10.49 -28.10 -13.02
C ILE A 90 -8.98 -27.92 -13.12
N GLN A 91 -8.30 -28.72 -13.93
CA GLN A 91 -6.85 -28.68 -14.02
C GLN A 91 -6.32 -28.88 -15.44
N MET A 92 -5.15 -28.32 -15.68
CA MET A 92 -4.21 -28.75 -16.72
C MET A 92 -2.89 -29.08 -16.06
N ILE A 93 -2.32 -30.23 -16.38
CA ILE A 93 -1.11 -30.74 -15.76
C ILE A 93 -0.02 -30.97 -16.81
N ASN A 94 1.24 -30.68 -16.42
CA ASN A 94 2.42 -30.91 -17.26
C ASN A 94 2.31 -30.26 -18.65
N VAL A 95 1.77 -29.02 -18.71
CA VAL A 95 1.69 -28.30 -19.97
C VAL A 95 3.09 -28.00 -20.51
N VAL A 96 3.22 -28.08 -21.83
CA VAL A 96 4.50 -27.94 -22.55
C VAL A 96 4.48 -26.77 -23.55
N ALA A 97 3.61 -25.81 -23.33
CA ALA A 97 3.48 -24.59 -24.10
C ALA A 97 2.91 -23.46 -23.25
N ASP A 98 3.03 -22.22 -23.72
CA ASP A 98 2.36 -21.07 -23.12
C ASP A 98 0.86 -21.34 -23.03
N THR A 99 0.30 -21.21 -21.83
CA THR A 99 -1.05 -21.69 -21.54
C THR A 99 -1.83 -20.74 -20.63
N THR A 100 -3.04 -20.42 -21.04
CA THR A 100 -4.08 -19.85 -20.18
C THR A 100 -5.12 -20.92 -19.88
N LEU A 101 -5.32 -21.26 -18.60
CA LEU A 101 -6.25 -22.33 -18.22
C LEU A 101 -7.70 -21.88 -18.38
N LEU A 102 -8.04 -20.70 -17.86
CA LEU A 102 -9.41 -20.21 -17.88
C LEU A 102 -9.48 -18.75 -18.31
N THR A 103 -10.26 -18.46 -19.34
CA THR A 103 -10.57 -17.10 -19.79
C THR A 103 -12.00 -16.76 -19.43
N MET A 104 -12.21 -15.60 -18.83
CA MET A 104 -13.53 -15.11 -18.44
C MET A 104 -14.19 -14.38 -19.60
N GLY A 105 -15.41 -14.73 -19.92
CA GLY A 105 -16.25 -13.95 -20.84
C GLY A 105 -16.94 -12.77 -20.13
N GLU A 106 -17.78 -12.10 -20.86
CA GLU A 106 -18.56 -10.96 -20.36
C GLU A 106 -19.69 -11.39 -19.43
N ASN A 107 -19.89 -10.65 -18.33
CA ASN A 107 -20.94 -10.94 -17.33
C ASN A 107 -20.88 -12.39 -16.80
N THR A 108 -19.66 -12.89 -16.63
CA THR A 108 -19.40 -14.25 -16.16
C THR A 108 -19.12 -14.30 -14.67
N ARG A 109 -19.32 -15.50 -14.12
CA ARG A 109 -18.92 -15.82 -12.76
C ARG A 109 -18.27 -17.19 -12.71
N VAL A 110 -17.18 -17.29 -11.96
CA VAL A 110 -16.56 -18.56 -11.59
C VAL A 110 -16.53 -18.62 -10.07
N GLU A 111 -17.10 -19.68 -9.51
CA GLU A 111 -17.22 -19.81 -8.06
C GLU A 111 -17.14 -21.26 -7.58
N ASP A 112 -16.69 -21.41 -6.33
CA ASP A 112 -16.63 -22.70 -5.60
C ASP A 112 -15.80 -23.79 -6.29
N LEU A 113 -14.67 -23.38 -6.94
CA LEU A 113 -13.81 -24.27 -7.74
C LEU A 113 -12.33 -24.17 -7.35
N THR A 114 -11.63 -25.28 -7.42
CA THR A 114 -10.17 -25.30 -7.51
C THR A 114 -9.73 -25.30 -8.97
N ILE A 115 -8.94 -24.32 -9.37
CA ILE A 115 -8.38 -24.11 -10.70
C ILE A 115 -6.87 -24.31 -10.59
N SER A 116 -6.32 -25.31 -11.28
CA SER A 116 -4.92 -25.74 -11.09
C SER A 116 -4.21 -25.89 -12.44
N LEU A 117 -3.13 -25.14 -12.64
CA LEU A 117 -2.28 -25.18 -13.82
C LEU A 117 -0.85 -25.53 -13.44
N THR A 118 -0.30 -26.61 -13.98
CA THR A 118 1.07 -27.01 -13.68
C THR A 118 1.90 -27.25 -14.94
N SER A 119 3.20 -26.92 -14.85
CA SER A 119 4.19 -27.21 -15.87
C SER A 119 5.51 -27.63 -15.24
N GLY A 120 6.23 -28.54 -15.85
CA GLY A 120 7.62 -28.87 -15.51
C GLY A 120 8.66 -28.02 -16.26
N GLY A 121 8.23 -27.08 -17.10
CA GLY A 121 9.09 -26.23 -17.93
C GLY A 121 8.83 -24.74 -17.75
N HIS A 122 9.61 -23.93 -18.50
CA HIS A 122 9.49 -22.47 -18.51
C HIS A 122 8.57 -22.00 -19.63
N TYR A 123 7.29 -22.05 -19.38
CA TYR A 123 6.23 -21.53 -20.25
C TYR A 123 5.51 -20.38 -19.56
N ASN A 124 4.94 -19.45 -20.33
CA ASN A 124 4.09 -18.41 -19.77
C ASN A 124 2.74 -19.02 -19.38
N LEU A 125 2.41 -18.93 -18.10
CA LEU A 125 1.22 -19.58 -17.55
C LEU A 125 0.28 -18.55 -16.95
N VAL A 126 -1.01 -18.68 -17.26
CA VAL A 126 -2.09 -17.85 -16.71
C VAL A 126 -3.16 -18.75 -16.12
N GLY A 127 -3.40 -18.65 -14.82
CA GLY A 127 -4.48 -19.41 -14.17
C GLY A 127 -5.86 -18.95 -14.65
N VAL A 128 -6.15 -17.65 -14.44
CA VAL A 128 -7.42 -17.03 -14.87
C VAL A 128 -7.12 -15.71 -15.58
N ASN A 129 -7.66 -15.54 -16.78
CA ASN A 129 -7.56 -14.31 -17.55
C ASN A 129 -8.92 -13.58 -17.58
N PHE A 130 -8.90 -12.28 -17.27
CA PHE A 130 -10.01 -11.34 -17.42
C PHE A 130 -9.72 -10.44 -18.63
N PRO A 131 -10.16 -10.82 -19.84
CA PRO A 131 -9.78 -10.09 -21.04
C PRO A 131 -10.58 -8.80 -21.26
N GLY A 132 -11.54 -8.49 -20.44
CA GLY A 132 -12.51 -7.39 -20.46
C GLY A 132 -12.35 -6.36 -21.57
N THR A 133 -13.37 -6.17 -22.38
CA THR A 133 -13.29 -5.27 -23.53
C THR A 133 -14.11 -4.00 -23.38
N THR A 134 -15.16 -3.99 -22.60
CA THR A 134 -15.99 -2.80 -22.32
C THR A 134 -17.04 -3.16 -21.27
N SER A 135 -17.32 -2.31 -20.30
CA SER A 135 -18.48 -2.37 -19.38
C SER A 135 -18.82 -3.70 -18.69
N VAL A 136 -17.91 -4.65 -18.63
CA VAL A 136 -18.20 -6.04 -18.34
C VAL A 136 -17.61 -6.52 -17.04
N THR A 137 -18.45 -7.18 -16.25
CA THR A 137 -18.10 -7.71 -14.96
C THR A 137 -17.88 -9.19 -14.99
N ALA A 138 -16.63 -9.61 -14.92
CA ALA A 138 -16.29 -10.99 -14.59
C ALA A 138 -16.02 -11.10 -13.07
N LYS A 139 -16.47 -12.20 -12.46
CA LYS A 139 -16.35 -12.42 -11.02
C LYS A 139 -15.76 -13.78 -10.72
N LEU A 140 -14.64 -13.78 -9.99
CA LEU A 140 -14.05 -14.97 -9.39
C LEU A 140 -14.39 -14.96 -7.90
N ARG A 141 -15.06 -15.99 -7.40
CA ARG A 141 -15.51 -16.05 -6.02
C ARG A 141 -15.22 -17.40 -5.39
N THR A 142 -14.92 -17.39 -4.08
CA THR A 142 -14.77 -18.60 -3.28
C THR A 142 -14.01 -19.72 -3.99
N SER A 143 -12.95 -19.33 -4.73
CA SER A 143 -12.21 -20.25 -5.58
C SER A 143 -10.73 -20.24 -5.21
N THR A 144 -10.06 -21.37 -5.45
CA THR A 144 -8.59 -21.43 -5.37
C THR A 144 -8.01 -21.48 -6.77
N VAL A 145 -7.13 -20.53 -7.09
CA VAL A 145 -6.33 -20.53 -8.30
C VAL A 145 -4.90 -20.90 -7.93
N SER A 146 -4.37 -21.97 -8.48
CA SER A 146 -3.00 -22.42 -8.25
C SER A 146 -2.26 -22.57 -9.58
N VAL A 147 -1.21 -21.78 -9.77
CA VAL A 147 -0.33 -21.87 -10.93
C VAL A 147 1.05 -22.26 -10.46
N ASN A 148 1.59 -23.37 -10.98
CA ASN A 148 2.80 -23.95 -10.43
C ASN A 148 3.73 -24.48 -11.54
N ASN A 149 4.94 -23.92 -11.62
CA ASN A 149 6.06 -24.49 -12.34
C ASN A 149 7.31 -24.65 -11.47
N SER A 150 7.11 -24.90 -10.19
CA SER A 150 8.19 -25.03 -9.21
C SER A 150 9.15 -26.20 -9.46
N THR A 151 8.77 -27.15 -10.29
CA THR A 151 9.63 -28.24 -10.72
C THR A 151 10.50 -27.90 -11.95
N ALA A 152 10.25 -26.75 -12.58
CA ALA A 152 11.09 -26.26 -13.66
C ALA A 152 12.52 -25.99 -13.19
N PRO A 153 13.54 -26.16 -14.04
CA PRO A 153 14.92 -25.80 -13.70
C PRO A 153 15.04 -24.33 -13.27
N ASN A 154 16.03 -24.00 -12.45
CA ASN A 154 16.27 -22.61 -12.05
C ASN A 154 16.78 -21.72 -13.19
N THR A 155 17.23 -22.31 -14.28
CA THR A 155 17.72 -21.64 -15.49
C THR A 155 16.61 -21.60 -16.52
N GLY A 156 16.12 -20.45 -16.85
CA GLY A 156 15.06 -20.22 -17.84
C GLY A 156 14.15 -19.09 -17.43
N THR A 157 13.36 -18.59 -18.36
CA THR A 157 12.51 -17.43 -18.17
C THR A 157 11.05 -17.77 -18.49
N SER A 158 10.15 -17.40 -17.58
CA SER A 158 8.71 -17.55 -17.81
C SER A 158 7.94 -16.47 -17.04
N ASN A 159 6.82 -16.03 -17.59
CA ASN A 159 5.90 -15.15 -16.90
C ASN A 159 4.72 -15.97 -16.38
N ILE A 160 4.49 -15.90 -15.09
CA ILE A 160 3.46 -16.71 -14.40
C ILE A 160 2.48 -15.77 -13.72
N TYR A 161 1.21 -15.93 -14.04
CA TYR A 161 0.14 -15.12 -13.49
C TYR A 161 -0.94 -16.00 -12.86
N GLY A 162 -1.25 -15.76 -11.59
CA GLY A 162 -2.42 -16.38 -10.97
C GLY A 162 -3.70 -15.87 -11.63
N VAL A 163 -3.86 -14.53 -11.63
CA VAL A 163 -4.91 -13.82 -12.35
C VAL A 163 -4.29 -12.72 -13.21
N LEU A 164 -4.60 -12.73 -14.49
CA LEU A 164 -4.22 -11.71 -15.46
C LEU A 164 -5.46 -10.91 -15.88
N CYS A 165 -5.40 -9.59 -15.80
CA CYS A 165 -6.40 -8.69 -16.34
C CYS A 165 -5.79 -7.99 -17.54
N SER A 166 -6.07 -8.52 -18.75
CA SER A 166 -5.39 -8.11 -19.99
C SER A 166 -6.23 -7.21 -20.91
N GLY A 167 -7.45 -6.90 -20.52
CA GLY A 167 -8.38 -6.18 -21.40
C GLY A 167 -8.13 -4.68 -21.48
N THR A 168 -8.62 -4.08 -22.57
CA THR A 168 -8.51 -2.64 -22.85
C THR A 168 -9.77 -1.85 -22.48
N GLY A 169 -10.76 -2.48 -21.85
CA GLY A 169 -12.03 -1.86 -21.50
C GLY A 169 -11.89 -0.86 -20.37
N SER A 170 -12.20 0.40 -20.63
CA SER A 170 -12.37 1.42 -19.61
C SER A 170 -13.74 1.26 -18.96
N LEU A 171 -13.77 0.78 -17.72
CA LEU A 171 -14.96 0.92 -16.89
C LEU A 171 -14.96 2.33 -16.35
N GLY A 172 -15.90 3.13 -16.79
CA GLY A 172 -16.07 4.49 -16.27
C GLY A 172 -16.28 4.48 -14.75
N PRO A 173 -15.88 5.54 -14.04
CA PRO A 173 -15.96 5.62 -12.57
C PRO A 173 -17.38 5.52 -11.99
N SER A 174 -18.40 5.57 -12.83
CA SER A 174 -19.80 5.48 -12.45
C SER A 174 -20.39 4.08 -12.49
N SER A 175 -19.68 3.07 -13.01
CA SER A 175 -20.19 1.71 -13.05
C SER A 175 -19.82 0.95 -11.77
N PHE A 176 -20.80 0.52 -10.99
CA PHE A 176 -20.63 -0.43 -9.87
C PHE A 176 -20.24 -1.84 -10.35
N SER A 177 -19.86 -1.97 -11.59
CA SER A 177 -19.64 -3.20 -12.33
C SER A 177 -18.15 -3.40 -12.54
N PHE A 178 -17.44 -3.84 -11.49
CA PHE A 178 -16.01 -4.12 -11.57
C PHE A 178 -15.72 -5.62 -11.74
N ASN A 179 -14.64 -5.97 -12.40
CA ASN A 179 -14.04 -7.28 -12.23
C ASN A 179 -13.77 -7.48 -10.74
N CYS A 180 -14.16 -8.62 -10.21
CA CYS A 180 -14.12 -8.86 -8.77
C CYS A 180 -13.54 -10.24 -8.45
N ILE A 181 -12.57 -10.24 -7.54
CA ILE A 181 -12.04 -11.45 -6.92
C ILE A 181 -12.46 -11.40 -5.45
N LYS A 182 -13.28 -12.36 -5.00
CA LYS A 182 -13.81 -12.34 -3.63
C LYS A 182 -13.73 -13.70 -2.96
N GLY A 183 -13.30 -13.73 -1.68
CA GLY A 183 -13.27 -14.94 -0.87
C GLY A 183 -12.38 -16.03 -1.47
N SER A 184 -11.37 -15.65 -2.25
CA SER A 184 -10.58 -16.57 -3.06
C SER A 184 -9.14 -16.65 -2.58
N THR A 185 -8.46 -17.74 -2.95
CA THR A 185 -7.02 -17.90 -2.72
C THR A 185 -6.31 -18.00 -4.06
N ILE A 186 -5.27 -17.20 -4.25
CA ILE A 186 -4.45 -17.19 -5.46
C ILE A 186 -3.02 -17.55 -5.07
N ASN A 187 -2.55 -18.70 -5.56
CA ASN A 187 -1.23 -19.21 -5.29
C ASN A 187 -0.41 -19.29 -6.58
N VAL A 188 0.76 -18.70 -6.58
CA VAL A 188 1.74 -18.81 -7.67
C VAL A 188 3.03 -19.35 -7.09
N TYR A 189 3.46 -20.53 -7.55
CA TYR A 189 4.72 -21.14 -7.18
C TYR A 189 5.57 -21.31 -8.41
N SER A 190 6.73 -20.67 -8.44
CA SER A 190 7.51 -20.62 -9.67
C SER A 190 9.02 -20.55 -9.43
N ASN A 191 9.75 -21.27 -10.26
CA ASN A 191 11.20 -21.17 -10.38
C ASN A 191 11.59 -20.38 -11.64
N GLY A 192 12.87 -19.98 -11.74
CA GLY A 192 13.43 -19.32 -12.91
C GLY A 192 13.15 -17.80 -12.97
N ALA A 193 13.73 -17.16 -13.98
CA ALA A 193 13.60 -15.73 -14.23
C ALA A 193 12.23 -15.33 -14.77
N GLY A 194 11.97 -14.03 -14.87
CA GLY A 194 10.73 -13.45 -15.38
C GLY A 194 9.72 -13.07 -14.30
N ASN A 195 8.57 -12.62 -14.73
CA ASN A 195 7.55 -12.04 -13.86
C ASN A 195 6.65 -13.11 -13.24
N LYS A 196 6.54 -13.11 -11.90
CA LYS A 196 5.66 -13.99 -11.13
C LYS A 196 4.66 -13.11 -10.40
N ARG A 197 3.38 -13.19 -10.73
CA ARG A 197 2.34 -12.29 -10.23
C ARG A 197 1.14 -13.07 -9.69
N GLY A 198 0.71 -12.70 -8.52
CA GLY A 198 -0.57 -13.18 -8.01
C GLY A 198 -1.72 -12.62 -8.82
N VAL A 199 -1.85 -11.30 -8.84
CA VAL A 199 -2.79 -10.56 -9.69
C VAL A 199 -2.00 -9.52 -10.50
N PHE A 200 -2.16 -9.57 -11.81
CA PHE A 200 -1.55 -8.60 -12.72
C PHE A 200 -2.61 -7.87 -13.51
N VAL A 201 -2.69 -6.56 -13.33
CA VAL A 201 -3.58 -5.68 -14.08
C VAL A 201 -2.77 -4.95 -15.13
N ASN A 202 -2.91 -5.40 -16.35
CA ASN A 202 -2.31 -4.79 -17.52
C ASN A 202 -3.38 -3.98 -18.28
N ASN A 203 -3.08 -2.73 -18.62
CA ASN A 203 -4.01 -1.80 -19.24
C ASN A 203 -5.10 -1.22 -18.31
N THR A 204 -6.19 -0.75 -18.89
CA THR A 204 -7.23 0.11 -18.32
C THR A 204 -8.26 -0.59 -17.44
N ASN A 205 -8.01 -1.84 -17.03
CA ASN A 205 -8.96 -2.60 -16.23
C ASN A 205 -9.01 -2.14 -14.76
N ILE A 206 -10.19 -2.31 -14.19
CA ILE A 206 -10.41 -2.14 -12.75
C ILE A 206 -10.71 -3.50 -12.14
N VAL A 207 -9.95 -3.88 -11.14
CA VAL A 207 -10.14 -5.11 -10.38
C VAL A 207 -10.33 -4.80 -8.91
N THR A 208 -11.36 -5.34 -8.31
CA THR A 208 -11.57 -5.30 -6.86
C THR A 208 -11.24 -6.67 -6.28
N THR A 209 -10.33 -6.74 -5.32
CA THR A 209 -10.14 -7.92 -4.48
C THR A 209 -10.81 -7.69 -3.13
N ARG A 210 -11.48 -8.72 -2.62
CA ARG A 210 -12.14 -8.67 -1.33
C ARG A 210 -12.06 -10.01 -0.62
N ASP A 211 -11.68 -9.98 0.65
CA ASP A 211 -11.57 -11.22 1.46
C ASP A 211 -10.72 -12.28 0.72
N THR A 212 -9.60 -11.87 0.13
CA THR A 212 -8.80 -12.67 -0.82
C THR A 212 -7.40 -12.87 -0.27
N ASN A 213 -6.86 -14.09 -0.41
CA ASN A 213 -5.47 -14.39 -0.08
C ASN A 213 -4.67 -14.54 -1.38
N ILE A 214 -3.57 -13.79 -1.49
CA ILE A 214 -2.69 -13.81 -2.65
C ILE A 214 -1.29 -14.18 -2.17
N TYR A 215 -0.75 -15.26 -2.70
CA TYR A 215 0.57 -15.74 -2.36
C TYR A 215 1.40 -16.05 -3.59
N VAL A 216 2.57 -15.45 -3.67
CA VAL A 216 3.52 -15.65 -4.77
C VAL A 216 4.86 -16.04 -4.18
N ALA A 217 5.35 -17.23 -4.47
CA ALA A 217 6.57 -17.71 -3.85
C ALA A 217 7.42 -18.57 -4.79
N GLN A 218 8.69 -18.61 -4.47
CA GLN A 218 9.57 -19.68 -4.91
C GLN A 218 9.63 -20.76 -3.83
N PRO A 219 9.29 -22.01 -4.14
CA PRO A 219 9.25 -23.07 -3.15
C PRO A 219 10.63 -23.67 -2.79
N ALA A 220 11.68 -23.38 -3.56
CA ALA A 220 13.01 -23.95 -3.28
C ALA A 220 13.75 -23.16 -2.20
N LEU A 221 14.10 -23.82 -1.10
CA LEU A 221 14.85 -23.23 0.01
C LEU A 221 16.33 -22.94 -0.32
N THR A 222 16.87 -23.52 -1.38
CA THR A 222 18.24 -23.32 -1.82
C THR A 222 18.26 -22.87 -3.27
N PHE A 223 18.41 -21.57 -3.48
CA PHE A 223 18.41 -21.00 -4.80
C PHE A 223 19.80 -20.49 -5.18
N THR A 224 20.36 -21.04 -6.22
CA THR A 224 21.46 -20.47 -6.97
C THR A 224 20.92 -20.07 -8.33
N GLY A 225 20.41 -18.88 -8.45
CA GLY A 225 20.53 -18.15 -9.56
C GLY A 225 19.71 -17.94 -10.75
N ALA A 226 18.44 -17.59 -10.73
CA ALA A 226 17.93 -16.84 -11.88
C ALA A 226 18.04 -15.33 -11.61
N THR A 227 19.04 -14.69 -12.19
CA THR A 227 19.06 -13.23 -12.30
C THR A 227 17.82 -12.77 -13.07
N GLY A 228 17.10 -11.76 -12.55
CA GLY A 228 15.93 -11.19 -13.23
C GLY A 228 14.60 -11.84 -12.90
N ALA A 229 14.47 -12.59 -11.82
CA ALA A 229 13.18 -13.02 -11.29
C ALA A 229 12.50 -11.87 -10.53
N SER A 230 11.18 -11.73 -10.70
CA SER A 230 10.38 -10.72 -10.00
C SER A 230 9.11 -11.37 -9.46
N TYR A 231 8.98 -11.40 -8.12
CA TYR A 231 7.86 -11.99 -7.39
C TYR A 231 6.99 -10.86 -6.84
N VAL A 232 5.76 -10.74 -7.30
CA VAL A 232 4.86 -9.66 -6.90
C VAL A 232 3.47 -10.20 -6.60
N GLY A 233 2.92 -9.85 -5.44
CA GLY A 233 1.56 -10.23 -5.09
C GLY A 233 0.54 -9.59 -6.03
N VAL A 234 0.56 -8.26 -6.14
CA VAL A 234 -0.33 -7.49 -7.01
C VAL A 234 0.47 -6.46 -7.80
N GLU A 235 0.36 -6.48 -9.11
CA GLU A 235 0.97 -5.47 -9.99
C GLU A 235 -0.06 -4.77 -10.85
N THR A 236 0.13 -3.45 -11.01
CA THR A 236 -0.59 -2.65 -12.00
C THR A 236 0.40 -2.09 -13.02
N ASN A 237 0.10 -2.28 -14.29
CA ASN A 237 0.87 -1.76 -15.41
C ASN A 237 -0.09 -1.18 -16.46
N ASP A 238 -0.47 0.08 -16.25
CA ASP A 238 -1.36 0.78 -17.17
C ASP A 238 -0.68 2.02 -17.75
N SER A 239 -0.38 1.96 -19.04
CA SER A 239 0.22 3.09 -19.78
C SER A 239 -0.75 4.26 -19.99
N ASN A 240 -2.05 4.05 -19.82
CA ASN A 240 -3.09 5.04 -20.07
C ASN A 240 -3.70 5.65 -18.81
N ASN A 241 -3.22 5.28 -17.63
CA ASN A 241 -3.62 5.84 -16.35
C ASN A 241 -5.10 5.63 -15.94
N THR A 242 -5.76 4.63 -16.44
CA THR A 242 -7.19 4.37 -16.18
C THR A 242 -7.46 3.07 -15.44
N GLY A 243 -6.49 2.16 -15.38
CA GLY A 243 -6.60 0.91 -14.64
C GLY A 243 -6.35 1.10 -13.13
N SER A 244 -7.03 0.31 -12.32
CA SER A 244 -6.83 0.32 -10.88
C SER A 244 -7.10 -1.03 -10.24
N VAL A 245 -6.42 -1.27 -9.11
CA VAL A 245 -6.74 -2.38 -8.22
C VAL A 245 -7.29 -1.81 -6.92
N GLN A 246 -8.45 -2.30 -6.51
CA GLN A 246 -9.02 -2.02 -5.22
C GLN A 246 -8.83 -3.23 -4.31
N LEU A 247 -8.05 -3.06 -3.25
CA LEU A 247 -7.79 -4.12 -2.27
C LEU A 247 -8.65 -3.90 -1.03
N ARG A 248 -9.44 -4.90 -0.64
CA ARG A 248 -10.26 -4.87 0.57
C ARG A 248 -10.13 -6.19 1.31
N SER A 249 -9.80 -6.15 2.60
CA SER A 249 -9.62 -7.36 3.41
C SER A 249 -8.80 -8.43 2.65
N THR A 250 -7.66 -8.00 2.06
CA THR A 250 -6.84 -8.85 1.20
C THR A 250 -5.51 -9.11 1.89
N THR A 251 -5.14 -10.38 2.00
CA THR A 251 -3.82 -10.78 2.47
C THR A 251 -2.91 -10.99 1.27
N ILE A 252 -1.75 -10.35 1.27
CA ILE A 252 -0.78 -10.45 0.19
C ILE A 252 0.55 -10.89 0.76
N GLY A 253 1.19 -11.86 0.14
CA GLY A 253 2.55 -12.28 0.44
C GLY A 253 3.30 -12.59 -0.84
N ALA A 254 4.41 -11.90 -1.07
CA ALA A 254 5.36 -12.23 -2.11
C ALA A 254 6.69 -12.59 -1.44
N VAL A 255 7.17 -13.80 -1.67
CA VAL A 255 8.38 -14.33 -1.06
C VAL A 255 9.34 -14.78 -2.13
N GLY A 256 10.46 -14.10 -2.22
CA GLY A 256 11.57 -14.52 -3.04
C GLY A 256 12.47 -15.56 -2.36
N PRO A 257 13.41 -16.14 -3.08
CA PRO A 257 14.37 -17.05 -2.50
C PRO A 257 15.29 -16.34 -1.49
N THR A 258 15.72 -17.06 -0.45
CA THR A 258 16.74 -16.56 0.47
C THR A 258 18.12 -16.72 -0.16
N GLY A 259 18.84 -15.59 -0.37
CA GLY A 259 20.22 -15.60 -0.92
C GLY A 259 20.59 -14.29 -1.61
N SER A 260 21.85 -14.14 -2.02
CA SER A 260 22.43 -12.92 -2.58
C SER A 260 22.17 -12.70 -4.08
N GLN A 261 21.10 -13.16 -4.62
CA GLN A 261 20.80 -13.09 -6.06
C GLN A 261 19.99 -11.84 -6.43
N ALA A 262 20.20 -11.34 -7.64
CA ALA A 262 19.47 -10.18 -8.17
C ALA A 262 18.03 -10.56 -8.57
N TYR A 263 17.16 -10.65 -7.60
CA TYR A 263 15.72 -10.77 -7.81
C TYR A 263 14.99 -9.65 -7.06
N THR A 264 13.81 -9.33 -7.52
CA THR A 264 12.93 -8.38 -6.84
C THR A 264 11.69 -9.10 -6.31
N TYR A 265 11.27 -8.71 -5.12
CA TYR A 265 9.97 -9.14 -4.59
C TYR A 265 9.23 -7.94 -3.99
N SER A 266 7.93 -7.91 -4.17
CA SER A 266 7.07 -6.86 -3.63
C SER A 266 5.67 -7.41 -3.42
N ASP A 267 5.02 -7.01 -2.35
CA ASP A 267 3.62 -7.37 -2.18
C ASP A 267 2.75 -6.62 -3.19
N ILE A 268 3.08 -5.36 -3.45
CA ILE A 268 2.39 -4.51 -4.43
C ILE A 268 3.43 -3.78 -5.28
N LEU A 269 3.24 -3.78 -6.59
CA LEU A 269 4.09 -3.08 -7.55
C LEU A 269 3.26 -2.24 -8.52
N GLN A 270 3.69 -1.01 -8.73
CA GLN A 270 3.19 -0.14 -9.78
C GLN A 270 4.33 0.22 -10.74
N THR A 271 4.25 -0.25 -11.99
CA THR A 271 5.36 -0.16 -12.95
C THR A 271 5.30 1.04 -13.89
N THR A 272 4.14 1.65 -14.07
CA THR A 272 4.00 2.84 -14.92
C THR A 272 3.47 4.01 -14.12
N PRO A 273 3.79 5.27 -14.53
CA PRO A 273 3.26 6.47 -13.91
C PRO A 273 1.77 6.61 -14.20
N ALA A 274 0.97 5.67 -13.73
CA ALA A 274 -0.46 5.77 -13.80
C ALA A 274 -0.90 7.00 -13.02
N THR A 275 -1.53 7.94 -13.67
CA THR A 275 -2.30 8.97 -12.99
C THR A 275 -3.53 8.28 -12.45
N ILE A 276 -3.43 7.73 -11.23
CA ILE A 276 -4.62 7.28 -10.52
C ILE A 276 -5.40 8.55 -10.20
N THR A 277 -6.30 8.90 -11.10
CA THR A 277 -7.15 10.09 -10.99
C THR A 277 -8.17 9.96 -9.85
N ASN A 278 -8.28 8.80 -9.25
CA ASN A 278 -9.08 8.55 -8.08
C ASN A 278 -8.30 7.63 -7.13
N PRO A 279 -7.62 8.18 -6.13
CA PRO A 279 -6.92 7.39 -5.11
C PRO A 279 -7.89 6.73 -4.13
N THR A 280 -9.15 6.56 -4.51
CA THR A 280 -10.04 5.81 -3.71
C THR A 280 -9.57 4.39 -3.76
N TYR A 281 -8.59 3.99 -2.89
CA TYR A 281 -8.88 2.72 -2.71
C TYR A 281 -7.94 1.62 -2.43
N LEU A 282 -6.91 1.97 -1.85
CA LEU A 282 -6.38 1.12 -0.81
C LEU A 282 -7.07 1.52 0.48
N ALA A 283 -8.38 1.54 0.40
CA ALA A 283 -9.12 1.80 1.59
C ALA A 283 -9.15 0.52 2.37
N SER A 284 -8.67 0.63 3.47
CA SER A 284 -9.24 0.07 4.66
C SER A 284 -8.41 -0.97 5.36
N ALA A 285 -8.49 -0.83 6.61
CA ALA A 285 -8.38 -1.87 7.62
C ALA A 285 -8.50 -3.26 7.01
N GLY A 286 -7.42 -4.04 7.01
CA GLY A 286 -7.47 -5.42 6.57
C GLY A 286 -6.56 -5.82 5.41
N ILE A 287 -5.66 -4.97 4.92
CA ILE A 287 -4.55 -5.44 4.09
C ILE A 287 -3.46 -5.95 5.03
N GLN A 288 -3.15 -7.22 4.93
CA GLN A 288 -2.00 -7.82 5.61
C GLN A 288 -0.90 -8.03 4.57
N ILE A 289 0.26 -7.47 4.86
CA ILE A 289 1.45 -7.55 4.03
C ILE A 289 2.45 -8.45 4.74
N GLY A 290 3.07 -9.35 4.00
CA GLY A 290 4.02 -10.31 4.56
C GLY A 290 5.25 -9.63 5.19
N PRO A 291 5.90 -10.27 6.16
CA PRO A 291 7.07 -9.71 6.81
C PRO A 291 8.25 -9.62 5.84
N GLY A 292 8.95 -8.50 5.86
CA GLY A 292 10.22 -8.28 5.15
C GLY A 292 10.11 -7.76 3.72
N THR A 293 8.94 -7.31 3.29
CA THR A 293 8.72 -6.74 1.96
C THR A 293 8.49 -5.23 2.02
N ASP A 294 8.99 -4.54 1.01
CA ASP A 294 8.60 -3.15 0.78
C ASP A 294 7.13 -3.08 0.42
N LEU A 295 6.41 -2.21 1.10
CA LEU A 295 4.97 -2.04 0.93
C LEU A 295 4.60 -1.67 -0.50
N VAL A 296 5.42 -0.87 -1.14
CA VAL A 296 5.25 -0.43 -2.53
C VAL A 296 6.61 -0.16 -3.14
N THR A 297 6.94 -0.87 -4.20
CA THR A 297 8.05 -0.49 -5.07
C THR A 297 7.52 0.39 -6.19
N LYS A 298 8.01 1.63 -6.27
CA LYS A 298 7.67 2.57 -7.34
C LYS A 298 8.80 2.66 -8.33
N THR A 299 8.52 2.51 -9.60
CA THR A 299 9.41 2.99 -10.66
C THR A 299 9.34 4.51 -10.75
N ALA A 300 10.44 5.14 -11.15
CA ALA A 300 10.52 6.59 -11.29
C ALA A 300 9.32 7.15 -12.09
N GLY A 301 8.58 8.09 -11.50
CA GLY A 301 7.40 8.73 -12.09
C GLY A 301 6.04 8.09 -11.73
N GLY A 302 6.02 6.92 -11.08
CA GLY A 302 4.77 6.31 -10.62
C GLY A 302 4.14 7.04 -9.43
N LYS A 303 2.85 7.30 -9.49
CA LYS A 303 2.08 7.65 -8.29
C LYS A 303 1.87 6.36 -7.52
N GLY A 304 2.45 6.26 -6.33
CA GLY A 304 2.29 5.07 -5.52
C GLY A 304 0.86 4.86 -5.06
N PHE A 305 0.57 3.66 -4.67
CA PHE A 305 -0.62 3.39 -3.89
C PHE A 305 -0.58 4.26 -2.64
N SER A 306 -1.63 5.03 -2.43
CA SER A 306 -1.94 5.50 -1.11
C SER A 306 -2.37 4.27 -0.32
N THR A 307 -1.43 3.62 0.34
CA THR A 307 -1.82 2.87 1.52
C THR A 307 -2.44 3.89 2.45
N TYR A 308 -3.62 3.66 2.94
CA TYR A 308 -3.94 4.15 4.26
C TYR A 308 -3.04 3.37 5.24
N VAL A 309 -1.79 3.72 5.25
CA VAL A 309 -1.06 3.71 6.50
C VAL A 309 -1.93 4.62 7.35
N TYR A 310 -2.43 4.14 8.46
CA TYR A 310 -2.99 5.02 9.48
C TYR A 310 -1.97 6.14 9.60
N PRO A 311 -2.34 7.40 9.38
CA PRO A 311 -1.37 8.47 9.45
C PRO A 311 -0.65 8.29 10.78
N THR A 312 0.66 8.26 10.76
CA THR A 312 1.39 8.32 12.01
C THR A 312 1.08 9.68 12.58
N ILE A 313 0.18 9.70 13.54
CA ILE A 313 -0.26 10.94 14.15
C ILE A 313 0.74 11.26 15.24
N ILE A 314 1.46 12.37 15.08
CA ILE A 314 2.33 12.89 16.12
C ILE A 314 1.54 13.92 16.90
N TYR A 315 1.34 13.64 18.17
CA TYR A 315 0.71 14.57 19.08
C TYR A 315 1.75 15.40 19.80
N TYR A 316 1.48 16.70 19.84
CA TYR A 316 2.15 17.66 20.71
C TYR A 316 1.10 18.30 21.60
N GLY A 317 1.42 18.48 22.87
CA GLY A 317 0.47 19.07 23.80
C GLY A 317 1.18 19.94 24.83
N LEU A 318 0.55 21.04 25.20
CA LEU A 318 0.97 21.89 26.29
C LEU A 318 -0.24 22.12 27.20
N LYS A 319 -0.20 21.57 28.40
CA LYS A 319 -1.27 21.72 29.38
C LYS A 319 -0.94 22.85 30.33
N GLY A 320 -1.83 23.82 30.44
CA GLY A 320 -1.72 24.96 31.36
C GLY A 320 -1.97 26.30 30.71
N THR A 321 -1.85 27.36 31.50
CA THR A 321 -2.15 28.73 31.10
C THR A 321 -0.89 29.42 30.57
N ILE A 322 -0.97 30.02 29.41
CA ILE A 322 0.10 30.83 28.82
C ILE A 322 -0.23 32.29 29.13
N THR A 323 0.48 32.88 30.10
CA THR A 323 0.18 34.23 30.64
C THR A 323 1.11 35.30 30.14
N SER A 324 2.24 34.97 29.53
CA SER A 324 3.25 35.94 29.11
C SER A 324 3.70 35.71 27.68
N ALA A 325 4.18 36.78 27.04
CA ALA A 325 4.86 36.68 25.76
C ALA A 325 6.06 35.75 25.89
N GLY A 326 6.21 34.86 24.93
CA GLY A 326 7.30 33.90 24.90
C GLY A 326 7.23 32.96 23.73
N ALA A 327 8.25 32.17 23.59
CA ALA A 327 8.34 31.18 22.55
C ALA A 327 9.13 29.97 23.03
N GLY A 328 8.80 28.81 22.53
CA GLY A 328 9.49 27.56 22.93
C GLY A 328 9.13 26.37 22.06
N TRP A 329 9.92 25.32 22.19
CA TRP A 329 9.70 24.06 21.49
C TRP A 329 8.67 23.19 22.22
N LEU A 330 7.73 22.65 21.51
CA LEU A 330 6.80 21.66 22.03
C LEU A 330 7.39 20.25 21.87
N TRP A 331 7.21 19.43 22.89
CA TRP A 331 7.67 18.05 22.90
C TRP A 331 6.58 17.12 22.35
N PRO A 332 6.96 16.06 21.63
CA PRO A 332 6.01 15.00 21.32
C PRO A 332 5.37 14.45 22.61
N GLY A 333 4.04 14.36 22.61
CA GLY A 333 3.26 14.04 23.81
C GLY A 333 2.72 15.27 24.52
N THR A 334 2.22 15.11 25.74
CA THR A 334 1.65 16.21 26.54
C THR A 334 2.65 16.68 27.58
N GLN A 335 2.95 17.96 27.57
CA GLN A 335 3.81 18.63 28.54
C GLN A 335 2.96 19.51 29.46
N ALA A 336 3.26 19.53 30.74
CA ALA A 336 2.66 20.47 31.69
C ALA A 336 3.51 21.72 31.80
N VAL A 337 2.89 22.90 31.75
CA VAL A 337 3.55 24.19 32.03
C VAL A 337 3.33 24.52 33.50
N SER A 338 4.41 24.78 34.22
CA SER A 338 4.28 25.46 35.50
C SER A 338 3.97 26.94 35.24
N ALA A 339 2.89 27.44 35.84
CA ALA A 339 2.28 28.75 35.64
C ALA A 339 3.11 29.80 34.87
N GLY A 340 2.71 30.07 33.64
CA GLY A 340 3.05 31.31 32.93
C GLY A 340 4.22 31.31 31.96
N THR A 341 5.07 30.30 31.94
CA THR A 341 6.22 30.26 31.04
C THR A 341 6.14 29.10 30.02
N PHE A 342 6.46 29.40 28.76
CA PHE A 342 6.77 28.33 27.83
C PHE A 342 7.90 27.46 28.35
N PRO A 343 7.90 26.17 28.05
CA PRO A 343 9.05 25.32 28.32
C PRO A 343 10.30 26.01 27.77
N ASP A 344 11.33 26.06 28.61
CA ASP A 344 12.53 26.82 28.37
C ASP A 344 13.00 26.81 26.93
N ALA A 345 13.10 28.00 26.33
CA ALA A 345 13.68 28.19 25.01
C ALA A 345 15.14 27.70 24.91
N GLY A 346 15.76 27.36 26.02
CA GLY A 346 17.12 26.84 26.12
C GLY A 346 17.27 25.32 26.14
N LEU A 347 16.18 24.56 26.23
CA LEU A 347 16.28 23.10 26.07
C LEU A 347 16.48 22.73 24.59
N PRO A 348 17.27 21.68 24.30
CA PRO A 348 17.40 21.21 22.93
C PRO A 348 15.99 20.92 22.36
N PRO A 349 15.72 21.31 21.11
CA PRO A 349 14.41 21.11 20.55
C PRO A 349 14.06 19.64 20.59
N ALA A 350 12.94 19.32 21.20
CA ALA A 350 12.39 18.01 21.08
C ALA A 350 12.02 17.78 19.63
N TYR A 351 12.35 16.62 19.13
CA TYR A 351 12.06 16.26 17.76
C TYR A 351 11.38 14.90 17.69
N PHE A 352 10.58 14.74 16.67
CA PHE A 352 10.17 13.44 16.21
C PHE A 352 11.11 13.01 15.08
N ARG A 353 11.70 11.82 15.20
CA ARG A 353 12.51 11.25 14.13
C ARG A 353 11.63 10.40 13.24
N VAL A 354 11.59 10.75 11.97
CA VAL A 354 10.90 9.98 10.93
C VAL A 354 11.55 8.60 10.80
N GLN A 355 10.79 7.54 11.01
CA GLN A 355 11.31 6.17 11.01
C GLN A 355 11.40 5.58 9.60
N GLN A 356 10.55 6.03 8.70
CA GLN A 356 10.48 5.58 7.31
C GLN A 356 10.09 6.75 6.40
N PRO A 357 10.39 6.70 5.10
CA PRO A 357 9.95 7.74 4.17
C PRO A 357 8.44 7.98 4.28
N SER A 358 8.06 9.23 4.46
CA SER A 358 6.69 9.66 4.76
C SER A 358 6.39 10.99 4.10
N ILE A 359 5.12 11.36 4.05
CA ILE A 359 4.69 12.68 3.58
C ILE A 359 4.00 13.39 4.74
N LEU A 360 4.52 14.53 5.14
CA LEU A 360 3.83 15.42 6.08
C LEU A 360 2.77 16.21 5.30
N SER A 361 1.50 15.91 5.56
CA SER A 361 0.36 16.41 4.77
C SER A 361 -0.38 17.56 5.43
N GLY A 362 -0.29 17.69 6.75
CA GLY A 362 -1.01 18.73 7.46
C GLY A 362 -0.75 18.79 8.94
N MET A 363 -1.37 19.79 9.54
CA MET A 363 -1.38 20.03 10.98
C MET A 363 -2.79 20.47 11.38
N SER A 364 -3.29 19.95 12.48
CA SER A 364 -4.46 20.48 13.18
C SER A 364 -4.10 20.80 14.61
N ALA A 365 -4.65 21.89 15.14
CA ALA A 365 -4.40 22.29 16.51
C ALA A 365 -5.65 22.89 17.15
N GLY A 366 -5.78 22.70 18.47
CA GLY A 366 -6.87 23.21 19.27
C GLY A 366 -6.41 23.80 20.59
N LEU A 367 -7.22 24.69 21.12
CA LEU A 367 -7.03 25.36 22.42
C LEU A 367 -8.29 25.19 23.25
N THR A 368 -8.14 25.01 24.58
CA THR A 368 -9.30 25.05 25.49
C THR A 368 -9.74 26.48 25.76
N VAL A 369 -8.81 27.44 25.71
CA VAL A 369 -9.10 28.89 25.79
C VAL A 369 -8.33 29.58 24.67
N ALA A 370 -9.03 30.33 23.85
CA ALA A 370 -8.46 31.10 22.76
C ALA A 370 -7.68 32.32 23.26
N PRO A 371 -6.67 32.81 22.50
CA PRO A 371 -6.06 34.11 22.74
C PRO A 371 -7.13 35.20 22.80
N GLY A 372 -6.98 36.16 23.72
CA GLY A 372 -7.88 37.28 23.84
C GLY A 372 -7.25 38.60 23.38
N GLY A 373 -8.09 39.57 23.02
CA GLY A 373 -7.63 40.91 22.60
C GLY A 373 -6.83 40.88 21.31
N THR A 374 -5.61 41.43 21.36
CA THR A 374 -4.68 41.47 20.22
C THR A 374 -3.62 40.35 20.28
N ASN A 375 -3.77 39.41 21.23
CA ASN A 375 -2.80 38.33 21.40
C ASN A 375 -2.92 37.30 20.29
N THR A 376 -1.79 36.72 19.90
CA THR A 376 -1.73 35.64 18.92
C THR A 376 -0.88 34.50 19.44
N LEU A 377 -1.30 33.27 19.15
CA LEU A 377 -0.50 32.07 19.33
C LEU A 377 -0.17 31.52 17.95
N THR A 378 1.11 31.37 17.67
CA THR A 378 1.59 30.81 16.40
C THR A 378 2.29 29.50 16.64
N LEU A 379 1.87 28.45 15.95
CA LEU A 379 2.52 27.14 15.92
C LEU A 379 3.20 26.98 14.57
N THR A 380 4.48 26.72 14.58
CA THR A 380 5.31 26.56 13.38
C THR A 380 5.96 25.19 13.36
N VAL A 381 5.73 24.42 12.31
CA VAL A 381 6.46 23.18 12.07
C VAL A 381 7.81 23.49 11.45
N TYR A 382 8.83 22.87 11.95
CA TYR A 382 10.19 22.89 11.41
C TYR A 382 10.60 21.47 11.01
N TYR A 383 11.41 21.39 10.00
CA TYR A 383 11.89 20.14 9.43
C TYR A 383 13.40 20.21 9.20
N THR A 384 14.12 19.18 9.62
CA THR A 384 15.56 19.05 9.41
C THR A 384 15.86 17.79 8.64
N PRO A 385 16.32 17.88 7.37
CA PRO A 385 16.82 16.75 6.64
C PRO A 385 18.03 16.13 7.33
N ILE A 386 18.05 14.81 7.49
CA ILE A 386 19.18 14.10 8.11
C ILE A 386 20.50 14.33 7.36
N ALA A 387 20.43 14.50 6.04
CA ALA A 387 21.58 14.78 5.20
C ALA A 387 22.27 16.12 5.53
N ASN A 388 21.56 17.04 6.17
CA ASN A 388 22.04 18.38 6.50
C ASN A 388 22.36 18.56 7.99
N LEU A 389 22.31 17.48 8.77
CA LEU A 389 22.58 17.53 10.19
C LEU A 389 24.08 17.67 10.42
N THR A 390 24.48 18.77 11.05
CA THR A 390 25.85 18.98 11.50
C THR A 390 25.88 18.88 13.04
N THR A 391 26.76 18.06 13.58
CA THR A 391 26.93 17.91 15.03
C THR A 391 28.37 18.14 15.43
N PHE A 392 28.60 18.75 16.59
CA PHE A 392 29.93 18.99 17.12
C PHE A 392 29.87 19.32 18.62
N ASN A 393 30.99 19.24 19.29
CA ASN A 393 31.15 19.74 20.65
C ASN A 393 31.85 21.10 20.63
N GLY A 394 31.46 22.00 21.54
CA GLY A 394 32.01 23.33 21.58
C GLY A 394 31.49 24.16 22.76
N TYR A 395 31.73 25.46 22.71
CA TYR A 395 31.19 26.43 23.66
C TYR A 395 30.96 27.79 22.99
N ILE A 396 30.12 28.61 23.59
CA ILE A 396 29.87 29.99 23.15
C ILE A 396 30.28 30.96 24.25
N SER A 397 31.00 32.00 23.87
CA SER A 397 31.34 33.14 24.74
C SER A 397 31.02 34.43 24.01
N GLY A 398 30.02 35.17 24.50
CA GLY A 398 29.48 36.31 23.76
C GLY A 398 28.83 35.85 22.43
N THR A 399 29.31 36.37 21.32
CA THR A 399 28.88 35.97 20.00
C THR A 399 29.84 34.98 19.34
N THR A 400 30.87 34.51 20.03
CA THR A 400 31.88 33.61 19.50
C THR A 400 31.55 32.17 19.87
N LEU A 401 31.28 31.35 18.87
CA LEU A 401 31.17 29.89 18.99
C LEU A 401 32.52 29.26 18.67
N THR A 402 33.03 28.46 19.57
CA THR A 402 34.26 27.68 19.36
C THR A 402 33.95 26.21 19.30
N VAL A 403 34.31 25.58 18.19
CA VAL A 403 34.20 24.12 17.98
C VAL A 403 35.44 23.47 18.54
N THR A 404 35.26 22.50 19.42
CA THR A 404 36.38 21.82 20.09
C THR A 404 36.65 20.42 19.55
N SER A 405 35.61 19.67 19.20
CA SER A 405 35.75 18.28 18.72
C SER A 405 34.44 17.74 18.11
N GLY A 406 34.54 16.55 17.53
CA GLY A 406 33.39 15.76 17.14
C GLY A 406 32.57 16.34 15.97
N LEU A 407 33.19 17.15 15.12
CA LEU A 407 32.49 17.71 13.95
C LEU A 407 32.14 16.61 12.95
N VAL A 408 30.84 16.46 12.74
CA VAL A 408 30.25 15.63 11.69
C VAL A 408 29.36 16.54 10.84
N GLY A 409 29.52 16.52 9.53
CA GLY A 409 28.84 17.43 8.63
C GLY A 409 29.62 18.72 8.40
N THR A 410 28.93 19.76 7.90
CA THR A 410 29.56 21.06 7.57
C THR A 410 28.81 22.19 8.24
N ILE A 411 29.54 23.03 8.99
CA ILE A 411 28.99 24.26 9.57
C ILE A 411 28.95 25.32 8.47
N ALA A 412 27.82 26.02 8.34
CA ALA A 412 27.63 27.08 7.37
C ALA A 412 26.82 28.25 7.95
N ALA A 413 26.96 29.42 7.37
CA ALA A 413 26.15 30.57 7.71
C ALA A 413 24.65 30.29 7.49
N ASN A 414 23.81 30.91 8.28
CA ASN A 414 22.34 30.76 8.32
C ASN A 414 21.83 29.42 8.86
N GLN A 415 22.70 28.55 9.35
CA GLN A 415 22.25 27.38 10.11
C GLN A 415 21.74 27.81 11.49
N TYR A 416 20.62 27.25 11.92
CA TYR A 416 20.17 27.36 13.31
C TYR A 416 21.10 26.54 14.20
N LEU A 417 21.52 27.14 15.30
CA LEU A 417 22.35 26.48 16.31
C LEU A 417 21.46 26.00 17.46
N LEU A 418 21.57 24.72 17.78
CA LEU A 418 20.79 24.04 18.79
C LEU A 418 21.74 23.36 19.78
N GLY A 419 21.39 23.41 21.03
CA GLY A 419 22.20 22.78 22.10
C GLY A 419 21.72 23.17 23.49
N PRO A 420 22.19 22.47 24.54
CA PRO A 420 21.86 22.81 25.91
C PRO A 420 22.30 24.25 26.26
N GLY A 421 21.35 25.08 26.68
CA GLY A 421 21.61 26.47 27.04
C GLY A 421 21.71 27.47 25.88
N VAL A 422 21.55 27.04 24.65
CA VAL A 422 21.51 27.95 23.47
C VAL A 422 20.20 28.70 23.44
N THR A 423 20.25 30.01 23.29
CA THR A 423 19.06 30.85 23.12
C THR A 423 18.33 30.47 21.85
N ALA A 424 17.01 30.25 21.94
CA ALA A 424 16.19 29.89 20.78
C ALA A 424 16.32 30.92 19.66
N GLY A 425 16.36 30.44 18.41
CA GLY A 425 16.53 31.27 17.24
C GLY A 425 17.97 31.73 16.97
N THR A 426 18.95 31.28 17.75
CA THR A 426 20.36 31.55 17.45
C THR A 426 20.76 30.92 16.13
N THR A 427 21.36 31.71 15.26
CA THR A 427 21.88 31.25 13.96
C THR A 427 23.40 31.47 13.89
N ILE A 428 24.06 30.70 13.06
CA ILE A 428 25.45 30.92 12.68
C ILE A 428 25.48 32.04 11.65
N VAL A 429 26.21 33.10 11.89
CA VAL A 429 26.28 34.29 11.03
C VAL A 429 27.43 34.16 10.04
N SER A 430 28.62 33.84 10.54
CA SER A 430 29.84 33.74 9.74
C SER A 430 30.90 32.97 10.49
N GLY A 431 31.95 32.55 9.82
CA GLY A 431 33.10 31.91 10.44
C GLY A 431 33.76 30.86 9.55
N SER A 432 34.79 30.23 10.05
CA SER A 432 35.46 29.12 9.41
C SER A 432 36.29 28.30 10.39
N GLY A 433 36.60 27.06 10.07
CA GLY A 433 37.38 26.17 10.92
C GLY A 433 36.70 25.92 12.27
N SER A 434 37.39 26.24 13.33
CA SER A 434 36.91 26.05 14.71
C SER A 434 36.23 27.28 15.31
N THR A 435 36.15 28.43 14.62
CA THR A 435 35.63 29.67 15.17
C THR A 435 34.54 30.26 14.30
N TRP A 436 33.38 30.45 14.92
CA TRP A 436 32.18 30.94 14.26
C TRP A 436 31.52 32.07 15.05
N THR A 437 30.80 32.93 14.36
CA THR A 437 30.01 34.00 14.98
C THR A 437 28.53 33.57 14.97
N VAL A 438 27.88 33.75 16.13
CA VAL A 438 26.45 33.49 16.30
C VAL A 438 25.64 34.77 16.44
N SER A 439 24.36 34.72 16.06
CA SER A 439 23.46 35.88 16.01
C SER A 439 23.13 36.45 17.40
N SER A 440 23.19 35.63 18.44
CA SER A 440 22.83 36.02 19.81
C SER A 440 24.04 35.92 20.75
N SER A 441 24.30 37.01 21.49
CA SER A 441 25.35 37.02 22.54
C SER A 441 24.89 36.20 23.73
N GLN A 442 25.65 35.17 24.08
CA GLN A 442 25.30 34.22 25.16
C GLN A 442 26.56 33.51 25.70
N THR A 443 26.42 32.87 26.85
CA THR A 443 27.47 32.00 27.40
C THR A 443 26.94 30.59 27.54
N VAL A 444 27.51 29.65 26.79
CA VAL A 444 27.06 28.25 26.73
C VAL A 444 28.28 27.34 26.76
N GLY A 445 28.41 26.51 27.78
CA GLY A 445 29.60 25.69 27.98
C GLY A 445 30.86 26.52 28.30
N SER A 446 32.03 25.90 28.27
CA SER A 446 33.35 26.53 28.41
C SER A 446 34.41 25.70 27.72
N SER A 447 35.63 26.23 27.61
CA SER A 447 36.76 25.48 27.03
C SER A 447 37.08 24.19 27.80
N GLY A 448 36.83 24.18 29.13
CA GLY A 448 37.02 22.99 29.98
C GLY A 448 35.78 22.08 30.10
N SER A 449 34.62 22.55 29.65
CA SER A 449 33.34 21.81 29.69
C SER A 449 32.51 22.12 28.43
N PRO A 450 32.94 21.62 27.27
CA PRO A 450 32.21 21.84 26.04
C PRO A 450 30.88 21.08 26.07
N VAL A 451 29.88 21.61 25.36
CA VAL A 451 28.56 21.02 25.21
C VAL A 451 28.36 20.55 23.78
N ALA A 452 27.43 19.60 23.61
CA ALA A 452 27.08 19.11 22.28
C ALA A 452 26.14 20.09 21.57
N PHE A 453 26.51 20.50 20.37
CA PHE A 453 25.72 21.35 19.51
C PHE A 453 25.25 20.58 18.27
N GLN A 454 24.14 21.03 17.73
CA GLN A 454 23.65 20.69 16.42
C GLN A 454 23.48 21.97 15.61
N ALA A 455 23.97 21.98 14.37
CA ALA A 455 23.75 23.07 13.44
C ALA A 455 22.96 22.53 12.23
N ASN A 456 21.83 23.16 11.96
CA ASN A 456 20.93 22.73 10.92
C ASN A 456 20.77 23.86 9.92
N LEU A 457 20.78 23.53 8.62
CA LEU A 457 20.41 24.51 7.61
C LEU A 457 19.03 25.09 7.93
N ALA A 458 18.86 26.39 7.65
CA ALA A 458 17.59 27.07 7.80
C ALA A 458 16.50 26.28 7.09
N ILE A 459 15.56 25.87 7.85
CA ILE A 459 14.58 24.90 7.45
C ILE A 459 13.45 25.63 6.76
N VAL A 460 13.01 25.07 5.69
CA VAL A 460 11.74 25.45 5.10
C VAL A 460 10.67 25.19 6.15
N THR A 461 10.03 26.24 6.62
CA THR A 461 8.80 26.16 7.40
C THR A 461 7.71 25.65 6.48
N PRO A 462 7.38 24.34 6.51
CA PRO A 462 6.37 23.82 5.59
C PRO A 462 5.02 24.49 5.84
N PHE A 463 4.71 24.81 7.09
CA PHE A 463 3.48 25.52 7.42
C PHE A 463 3.49 26.09 8.85
N THR A 464 2.63 27.08 9.02
CA THR A 464 2.39 27.77 10.27
C THR A 464 0.88 27.93 10.48
N ILE A 465 0.42 27.72 11.70
CA ILE A 465 -0.95 28.02 12.13
C ILE A 465 -0.90 29.17 13.14
N THR A 466 -1.72 30.19 12.92
CA THR A 466 -1.87 31.30 13.87
C THR A 466 -3.29 31.35 14.40
N PHE A 467 -3.40 31.31 15.72
CA PHE A 467 -4.63 31.56 16.46
C PHE A 467 -4.71 33.04 16.83
N ASN A 468 -5.78 33.68 16.42
CA ASN A 468 -6.12 35.04 16.81
C ASN A 468 -7.15 35.01 17.95
N ALA A 469 -7.63 36.19 18.38
CA ALA A 469 -8.70 36.28 19.35
C ALA A 469 -9.91 35.44 18.94
N ALA A 470 -10.43 34.65 19.88
CA ALA A 470 -11.57 33.75 19.71
C ALA A 470 -11.37 32.53 18.78
N ASP A 471 -10.15 32.24 18.33
CA ASP A 471 -9.86 31.02 17.59
C ASP A 471 -9.59 29.85 18.54
N TYR A 472 -10.42 28.82 18.49
CA TYR A 472 -10.27 27.61 19.29
C TYR A 472 -9.65 26.43 18.54
N ASN A 473 -9.90 26.37 17.23
CA ASN A 473 -9.40 25.28 16.38
C ASN A 473 -8.90 25.83 15.05
N ARG A 474 -7.78 25.33 14.60
CA ARG A 474 -7.17 25.64 13.32
C ARG A 474 -6.60 24.40 12.69
N SER A 475 -6.69 24.31 11.38
CA SER A 475 -6.05 23.24 10.61
C SER A 475 -5.46 23.77 9.32
N PHE A 476 -4.41 23.11 8.86
CA PHE A 476 -3.77 23.36 7.59
C PHE A 476 -3.52 22.00 6.91
N TYR A 477 -4.18 21.76 5.80
CA TYR A 477 -4.11 20.53 5.02
C TYR A 477 -3.83 20.89 3.56
N ASN A 478 -2.64 21.16 3.22
CA ASN A 478 -2.23 21.31 1.81
C ASN A 478 -0.71 21.21 1.67
N ALA A 479 -0.07 20.58 2.65
CA ALA A 479 1.35 20.33 2.59
C ALA A 479 1.62 18.98 1.93
N SER A 480 2.67 18.91 1.14
CA SER A 480 3.20 17.68 0.59
C SER A 480 4.72 17.69 0.77
N LEU A 481 5.15 17.74 2.04
CA LEU A 481 6.57 17.67 2.35
C LEU A 481 7.00 16.20 2.38
N ASN A 482 7.85 15.81 1.44
CA ASN A 482 8.47 14.50 1.45
C ASN A 482 9.55 14.44 2.54
N LEU A 483 9.45 13.46 3.40
CA LEU A 483 10.37 13.18 4.49
C LEU A 483 11.09 11.86 4.23
N ASN A 484 12.38 11.82 4.52
CA ASN A 484 13.18 10.60 4.47
C ASN A 484 13.30 9.98 5.87
N ALA A 485 13.61 8.69 5.92
CA ALA A 485 13.93 8.05 7.18
C ALA A 485 15.14 8.76 7.84
N GLY A 486 14.99 9.10 9.11
CA GLY A 486 15.99 9.83 9.87
C GLY A 486 15.77 11.34 9.96
N ASP A 487 14.95 11.93 9.10
CA ASP A 487 14.60 13.35 9.15
C ASP A 487 13.95 13.70 10.51
N LEU A 488 14.12 14.94 10.91
CA LEU A 488 13.63 15.43 12.20
C LEU A 488 12.50 16.45 12.00
N ILE A 489 11.41 16.28 12.73
CA ILE A 489 10.29 17.21 12.76
C ILE A 489 10.24 17.87 14.14
N HIS A 490 10.12 19.17 14.16
CA HIS A 490 10.02 19.99 15.36
C HIS A 490 8.75 20.84 15.30
N LEU A 491 8.13 21.06 16.45
CA LEU A 491 7.04 22.02 16.59
C LEU A 491 7.46 23.15 17.51
N TYR A 492 7.37 24.36 17.02
CA TYR A 492 7.69 25.57 17.76
C TYR A 492 6.42 26.38 17.99
N SER A 493 6.28 26.92 19.19
CA SER A 493 5.18 27.79 19.55
C SER A 493 5.69 29.16 19.93
N SER A 494 5.00 30.20 19.49
CA SER A 494 5.27 31.57 19.92
C SER A 494 3.95 32.27 20.29
N TYR A 495 3.97 32.97 21.40
CA TYR A 495 2.83 33.72 21.92
C TYR A 495 3.20 35.19 22.08
N THR A 496 2.42 36.07 21.48
CA THR A 496 2.55 37.51 21.61
C THR A 496 1.53 38.02 22.60
N SER A 497 1.99 38.59 23.71
CA SER A 497 1.11 39.13 24.76
C SER A 497 0.92 40.63 24.57
N GLY A 498 -0.32 41.07 24.37
CA GLY A 498 -0.70 42.49 24.37
C GLY A 498 -1.34 42.95 25.70
N SER A 499 -1.87 42.03 26.51
CA SER A 499 -2.50 42.33 27.80
C SER A 499 -2.54 41.10 28.69
N PRO A 500 -2.23 41.22 29.99
CA PRO A 500 -2.15 40.06 30.90
C PRO A 500 -3.49 39.37 31.20
N SER A 501 -4.61 39.96 30.80
CA SER A 501 -5.95 39.39 31.05
C SER A 501 -6.44 38.42 30.00
N ASN A 502 -5.70 38.22 28.92
CA ASN A 502 -6.15 37.45 27.75
C ASN A 502 -5.20 36.27 27.44
N VAL A 503 -5.35 35.23 28.20
CA VAL A 503 -4.48 34.05 28.20
C VAL A 503 -4.99 32.96 27.24
N ALA A 504 -4.09 32.19 26.65
CA ALA A 504 -4.41 30.94 25.96
C ALA A 504 -4.20 29.75 26.92
N HIS A 505 -5.02 28.71 26.78
CA HIS A 505 -4.89 27.49 27.57
C HIS A 505 -4.82 26.26 26.71
N ASP A 506 -4.07 25.29 27.20
CA ASP A 506 -4.02 23.91 26.72
C ASP A 506 -3.92 23.79 25.20
N ILE A 507 -2.72 23.77 24.70
CA ILE A 507 -2.48 23.51 23.27
C ILE A 507 -2.53 22.00 23.04
N THR A 508 -3.32 21.59 22.06
CA THR A 508 -3.23 20.26 21.45
C THR A 508 -2.91 20.43 19.98
N CYS A 509 -1.91 19.74 19.50
CA CYS A 509 -1.53 19.80 18.09
C CYS A 509 -1.27 18.38 17.56
N GLN A 510 -1.74 18.14 16.38
CA GLN A 510 -1.61 16.90 15.65
C GLN A 510 -0.93 17.17 14.33
N LEU A 511 0.11 16.40 14.01
CA LEU A 511 0.73 16.36 12.69
C LEU A 511 0.38 15.05 12.00
N ASP A 512 -0.03 15.13 10.75
CA ASP A 512 -0.45 13.98 9.95
C ASP A 512 0.67 13.57 8.97
N LEU A 513 1.24 12.39 9.21
CA LEU A 513 2.27 11.76 8.38
C LEU A 513 1.68 10.58 7.62
N PHE A 514 1.88 10.51 6.31
CA PHE A 514 1.42 9.45 5.40
C PHE A 514 2.58 8.73 4.74
#